data_695a9487f1766423a904dba387d60658
#
_entry.id   695a9487f1766423a904dba387d60658
#
_cell.length_a   1.000
_cell.length_b   1.000
_cell.length_c   1.000
_cell.angle_alpha   90.00
_cell.angle_beta   90.00
_cell.angle_gamma   90.00
#
_symmetry.space_group_name_H-M   'P 1'
#
loop_
_entity.id
_entity.type
_entity.pdbx_description
1 polymer ?
#
loop_
_entity_poly.entity_id
_entity_poly.type
_entity_poly.pdbx_seq_one_letter_code
_entity_poly.pdbx_strand_id
1 'polypeptide(L)'
;PVEMTECIALAAPAAKAGATINEALAARRSWREFGSEKLSLEELSGVLWAAAGENRTDGKLTAPSALALYPITVYAIFEEGIYRYDGREQTLTRVAEGDHRAAAGRQPFVATAPLNLVYIADLQTYEGKGIPKENVLMLCAMDAAGYAENVNLYTAGHALRSITRGSAAADELLSLLRLDPARYRFILAQSVGK
;
A
#
# COMPACT_ATOMS: atom_id res chain seq x y z
N PRO A 1 20.83 1.50 1.41
CA PRO A 1 19.68 1.63 2.32
C PRO A 1 18.94 2.94 2.03
N VAL A 2 17.62 2.94 2.19
CA VAL A 2 16.80 4.15 2.06
C VAL A 2 17.08 5.04 3.28
N GLU A 3 17.37 6.32 3.05
CA GLU A 3 17.49 7.29 4.14
C GLU A 3 16.08 7.72 4.58
N MET A 4 15.73 7.42 5.83
CA MET A 4 14.37 7.60 6.38
C MET A 4 14.17 9.04 6.88
N THR A 5 14.17 9.99 5.96
CA THR A 5 13.89 11.42 6.20
C THR A 5 12.40 11.75 6.24
N GLU A 6 12.02 13.00 6.50
CA GLU A 6 10.60 13.42 6.48
C GLU A 6 9.92 13.28 5.12
N CYS A 7 10.67 13.48 4.05
CA CYS A 7 10.20 13.30 2.68
C CYS A 7 11.21 12.46 1.91
N ILE A 8 10.75 11.34 1.35
CA ILE A 8 11.58 10.41 0.59
C ILE A 8 11.16 10.50 -0.87
N ALA A 9 12.09 10.92 -1.74
CA ALA A 9 11.90 10.83 -3.19
C ALA A 9 12.10 9.39 -3.64
N LEU A 10 11.14 8.85 -4.37
CA LEU A 10 11.17 7.49 -4.89
C LEU A 10 11.76 7.45 -6.29
N ALA A 11 12.29 6.30 -6.68
CA ALA A 11 12.84 6.09 -8.01
C ALA A 11 11.71 5.97 -9.06
N ALA A 12 12.01 6.35 -10.28
CA ALA A 12 11.09 6.12 -11.40
C ALA A 12 10.92 4.60 -11.65
N PRO A 13 9.71 4.14 -12.00
CA PRO A 13 9.47 2.72 -12.23
C PRO A 13 10.26 2.20 -13.45
N ALA A 14 10.83 1.00 -13.32
CA ALA A 14 11.55 0.34 -14.39
C ALA A 14 10.58 -0.52 -15.24
N ALA A 15 10.10 -0.01 -16.35
CA ALA A 15 9.06 -0.63 -17.19
C ALA A 15 9.41 -2.03 -17.75
N LYS A 16 10.69 -2.42 -17.73
CA LYS A 16 11.17 -3.71 -18.25
C LYS A 16 11.91 -4.55 -17.22
N ALA A 17 11.70 -4.29 -15.93
CA ALA A 17 12.30 -5.06 -14.84
C ALA A 17 11.40 -6.21 -14.40
N GLY A 18 12.02 -7.24 -13.81
CA GLY A 18 11.32 -8.37 -13.20
C GLY A 18 10.89 -9.45 -14.18
N ALA A 19 10.16 -10.42 -13.66
CA ALA A 19 9.60 -11.54 -14.43
C ALA A 19 8.39 -11.09 -15.28
N THR A 20 8.03 -11.93 -16.25
CA THR A 20 6.78 -11.73 -17.00
C THR A 20 5.56 -11.87 -16.08
N ILE A 21 4.41 -11.33 -16.53
CA ILE A 21 3.16 -11.46 -15.74
C ILE A 21 2.78 -12.93 -15.50
N ASN A 22 3.00 -13.81 -16.47
CA ASN A 22 2.70 -15.23 -16.33
C ASN A 22 3.61 -15.92 -15.30
N GLU A 23 4.89 -15.58 -15.28
CA GLU A 23 5.82 -16.07 -14.26
C GLU A 23 5.47 -15.54 -12.87
N ALA A 24 5.09 -14.27 -12.75
CA ALA A 24 4.65 -13.67 -11.51
C ALA A 24 3.36 -14.34 -10.98
N LEU A 25 2.37 -14.58 -11.85
CA LEU A 25 1.15 -15.31 -11.50
C LEU A 25 1.46 -16.73 -11.02
N ALA A 26 2.37 -17.44 -11.67
CA ALA A 26 2.78 -18.80 -11.30
C ALA A 26 3.53 -18.84 -9.96
N ALA A 27 4.33 -17.81 -9.66
CA ALA A 27 5.15 -17.74 -8.45
C ALA A 27 4.42 -17.15 -7.23
N ARG A 28 3.36 -16.35 -7.45
CA ARG A 28 2.63 -15.65 -6.37
C ARG A 28 2.11 -16.61 -5.30
N ARG A 29 2.44 -16.31 -4.06
CA ARG A 29 1.89 -16.98 -2.88
C ARG A 29 1.86 -16.04 -1.67
N SER A 30 1.08 -16.37 -0.66
CA SER A 30 1.05 -15.65 0.61
C SER A 30 2.19 -16.14 1.50
N TRP A 31 3.14 -15.25 1.82
CA TRP A 31 4.29 -15.53 2.67
C TRP A 31 4.02 -15.05 4.11
N ARG A 32 4.44 -15.84 5.09
CA ARG A 32 4.31 -15.53 6.53
C ARG A 32 5.64 -15.44 7.25
N GLU A 33 6.72 -15.45 6.49
CA GLU A 33 8.09 -15.34 6.99
C GLU A 33 8.83 -14.32 6.15
N PHE A 34 9.46 -13.37 6.81
CA PHE A 34 10.20 -12.26 6.20
C PHE A 34 11.57 -12.17 6.85
N GLY A 35 12.61 -11.94 6.04
CA GLY A 35 13.93 -11.57 6.54
C GLY A 35 13.93 -10.15 7.15
N SER A 36 14.97 -9.84 7.89
CA SER A 36 15.18 -8.51 8.49
C SER A 36 15.79 -7.49 7.51
N GLU A 37 16.17 -7.92 6.32
CA GLU A 37 16.77 -7.05 5.32
C GLU A 37 15.76 -6.02 4.82
N LYS A 38 16.11 -4.73 4.90
CA LYS A 38 15.29 -3.64 4.39
C LYS A 38 15.23 -3.67 2.87
N LEU A 39 14.12 -3.21 2.30
CA LEU A 39 13.99 -3.02 0.86
C LEU A 39 14.96 -1.93 0.38
N SER A 40 15.54 -2.12 -0.79
CA SER A 40 16.26 -1.04 -1.48
C SER A 40 15.29 0.07 -1.91
N LEU A 41 15.83 1.23 -2.28
CA LEU A 41 15.00 2.32 -2.81
C LEU A 41 14.25 1.89 -4.07
N GLU A 42 14.90 1.12 -4.95
CA GLU A 42 14.29 0.62 -6.18
C GLU A 42 13.15 -0.37 -5.89
N GLU A 43 13.37 -1.34 -4.99
CA GLU A 43 12.37 -2.31 -4.57
C GLU A 43 11.17 -1.62 -3.94
N LEU A 44 11.39 -0.70 -3.01
CA LEU A 44 10.36 0.09 -2.35
C LEU A 44 9.56 0.92 -3.35
N SER A 45 10.26 1.63 -4.23
CA SER A 45 9.64 2.48 -5.27
C SER A 45 8.75 1.66 -6.21
N GLY A 46 9.24 0.49 -6.63
CA GLY A 46 8.48 -0.40 -7.50
C GLY A 46 7.25 -1.00 -6.82
N VAL A 47 7.35 -1.40 -5.55
CA VAL A 47 6.21 -1.90 -4.76
C VAL A 47 5.12 -0.84 -4.63
N LEU A 48 5.48 0.39 -4.29
CA LEU A 48 4.53 1.50 -4.14
C LEU A 48 3.91 1.93 -5.46
N TRP A 49 4.73 2.00 -6.52
CA TRP A 49 4.23 2.30 -7.86
C TRP A 49 3.27 1.21 -8.36
N ALA A 50 3.57 -0.06 -8.14
CA ALA A 50 2.67 -1.15 -8.49
C ALA A 50 1.32 -1.02 -7.78
N ALA A 51 1.32 -0.63 -6.49
CA ALA A 51 0.10 -0.42 -5.72
C ALA A 51 -0.77 0.70 -6.32
N ALA A 52 -0.23 1.91 -6.43
CA ALA A 52 -1.01 3.12 -6.70
C ALA A 52 -0.21 4.22 -7.41
N GLY A 53 0.79 3.87 -8.22
CA GLY A 53 1.55 4.84 -9.00
C GLY A 53 0.77 5.39 -10.19
N GLU A 54 0.98 6.65 -10.54
CA GLU A 54 0.49 7.19 -11.79
C GLU A 54 1.29 6.57 -12.94
N ASN A 55 0.61 5.98 -13.91
CA ASN A 55 1.25 5.27 -15.02
C ASN A 55 0.98 5.91 -16.40
N ARG A 56 0.30 7.06 -16.41
CA ARG A 56 -0.03 7.81 -17.63
C ARG A 56 -0.38 9.26 -17.31
N THR A 57 -0.30 10.12 -18.31
CA THR A 57 -0.39 11.58 -18.16
C THR A 57 -1.78 12.11 -17.82
N ASP A 58 -2.82 11.28 -17.82
CA ASP A 58 -4.19 11.67 -17.49
C ASP A 58 -4.54 11.53 -15.99
N GLY A 59 -3.53 11.28 -15.14
CA GLY A 59 -3.66 11.17 -13.69
C GLY A 59 -4.23 9.84 -13.20
N LYS A 60 -4.37 8.85 -14.08
CA LYS A 60 -4.85 7.52 -13.70
C LYS A 60 -3.70 6.64 -13.21
N LEU A 61 -4.05 5.67 -12.36
CA LEU A 61 -3.10 4.85 -11.64
C LEU A 61 -2.92 3.46 -12.30
N THR A 62 -1.96 2.71 -11.78
CA THR A 62 -1.69 1.32 -12.16
C THR A 62 -2.87 0.37 -11.94
N ALA A 63 -3.76 0.69 -11.00
CA ALA A 63 -5.00 -0.04 -10.74
C ALA A 63 -6.22 0.81 -11.11
N PRO A 64 -7.32 0.20 -11.56
CA PRO A 64 -8.56 0.92 -11.83
C PRO A 64 -9.25 1.37 -10.54
N SER A 65 -10.09 2.39 -10.66
CA SER A 65 -10.99 2.84 -9.59
C SER A 65 -12.36 3.19 -10.18
N ALA A 66 -13.42 2.92 -9.43
CA ALA A 66 -14.76 3.30 -9.82
C ALA A 66 -14.85 4.82 -10.05
N LEU A 67 -15.36 5.22 -11.21
CA LEU A 67 -15.43 6.60 -11.67
C LEU A 67 -14.06 7.33 -11.70
N ALA A 68 -12.95 6.60 -11.64
CA ALA A 68 -11.58 7.12 -11.51
C ALA A 68 -11.42 8.10 -10.33
N LEU A 69 -12.09 7.84 -9.20
CA LEU A 69 -12.09 8.72 -8.03
C LEU A 69 -10.99 8.42 -7.01
N TYR A 70 -10.42 7.20 -7.04
CA TYR A 70 -9.26 6.81 -6.22
C TYR A 70 -9.40 7.15 -4.72
N PRO A 71 -10.39 6.55 -4.02
CA PRO A 71 -10.65 6.83 -2.61
C PRO A 71 -9.57 6.31 -1.67
N ILE A 72 -8.66 5.46 -2.14
CA ILE A 72 -7.67 4.75 -1.32
C ILE A 72 -6.37 5.52 -1.25
N THR A 73 -5.93 5.81 -0.03
CA THR A 73 -4.56 6.26 0.26
C THR A 73 -3.73 5.08 0.76
N VAL A 74 -2.52 4.94 0.24
CA VAL A 74 -1.54 3.94 0.68
C VAL A 74 -0.61 4.58 1.70
N TYR A 75 -0.49 3.94 2.86
CA TYR A 75 0.52 4.28 3.88
C TYR A 75 1.53 3.16 4.00
N ALA A 76 2.79 3.52 4.04
CA ALA A 76 3.93 2.62 4.24
C ALA A 76 4.41 2.72 5.69
N ILE A 77 4.41 1.60 6.41
CA ILE A 77 4.82 1.53 7.82
C ILE A 77 6.14 0.79 7.91
N PHE A 78 7.15 1.50 8.38
CA PHE A 78 8.50 1.02 8.64
C PHE A 78 8.79 1.03 10.15
N GLU A 79 9.95 0.51 10.54
CA GLU A 79 10.46 0.62 11.91
C GLU A 79 10.60 2.09 12.35
N GLU A 80 10.94 2.99 11.43
CA GLU A 80 11.18 4.40 11.70
C GLU A 80 9.93 5.27 11.73
N GLY A 81 8.83 4.82 11.15
CA GLY A 81 7.61 5.62 11.11
C GLY A 81 6.58 5.18 10.09
N ILE A 82 5.52 5.97 10.00
CA ILE A 82 4.45 5.82 9.01
C ILE A 82 4.58 6.93 7.99
N TYR A 83 4.50 6.56 6.73
CA TYR A 83 4.63 7.45 5.57
C TYR A 83 3.42 7.38 4.67
N ARG A 84 2.93 8.53 4.22
CA ARG A 84 1.90 8.61 3.20
C ARG A 84 2.54 8.59 1.81
N TYR A 85 2.07 7.71 0.95
CA TYR A 85 2.51 7.64 -0.45
C TYR A 85 1.73 8.61 -1.34
N ASP A 86 2.45 9.32 -2.19
CA ASP A 86 1.92 10.10 -3.29
C ASP A 86 2.37 9.48 -4.61
N GLY A 87 1.43 8.87 -5.34
CA GLY A 87 1.72 8.15 -6.58
C GLY A 87 1.95 9.05 -7.79
N ARG A 88 1.57 10.32 -7.71
CA ARG A 88 1.83 11.32 -8.75
C ARG A 88 3.24 11.90 -8.62
N GLU A 89 3.56 12.34 -7.41
CA GLU A 89 4.87 12.94 -7.11
C GLU A 89 5.95 11.88 -6.89
N GLN A 90 5.59 10.60 -6.75
CA GLN A 90 6.50 9.50 -6.40
C GLN A 90 7.28 9.82 -5.13
N THR A 91 6.56 10.16 -4.08
CA THR A 91 7.13 10.52 -2.78
C THR A 91 6.47 9.79 -1.63
N LEU A 92 7.23 9.65 -0.55
CA LEU A 92 6.74 9.28 0.78
C LEU A 92 6.92 10.47 1.72
N THR A 93 5.84 10.87 2.40
CA THR A 93 5.89 11.92 3.42
C THR A 93 5.58 11.32 4.78
N ARG A 94 6.47 11.51 5.77
CA ARG A 94 6.29 11.00 7.13
C ARG A 94 5.09 11.66 7.81
N VAL A 95 4.21 10.85 8.38
CA VAL A 95 3.01 11.29 9.10
C VAL A 95 3.04 10.90 10.58
N ALA A 96 3.87 9.93 10.96
CA ALA A 96 4.10 9.56 12.35
C ALA A 96 5.51 8.99 12.50
N GLU A 97 6.17 9.27 13.62
CA GLU A 97 7.49 8.73 13.99
C GLU A 97 7.34 7.48 14.86
N GLY A 98 8.38 6.64 14.85
CA GLY A 98 8.49 5.46 15.69
C GLY A 98 7.93 4.19 15.06
N ASP A 99 8.20 3.07 15.71
CA ASP A 99 7.80 1.75 15.22
C ASP A 99 6.34 1.43 15.55
N HIS A 100 5.50 1.54 14.54
CA HIS A 100 4.07 1.24 14.61
C HIS A 100 3.67 0.03 13.76
N ARG A 101 4.65 -0.80 13.35
CA ARG A 101 4.39 -1.97 12.49
C ARG A 101 3.36 -2.93 13.10
N ALA A 102 3.37 -3.11 14.42
CA ALA A 102 2.44 -3.98 15.12
C ALA A 102 0.96 -3.57 14.94
N ALA A 103 0.67 -2.30 14.70
CA ALA A 103 -0.69 -1.83 14.43
C ALA A 103 -1.25 -2.32 13.09
N ALA A 104 -0.38 -2.71 12.15
CA ALA A 104 -0.78 -3.15 10.80
C ALA A 104 -1.33 -4.59 10.76
N GLY A 105 -1.35 -5.35 11.86
CA GLY A 105 -1.91 -6.69 11.91
C GLY A 105 -1.70 -7.39 13.23
N ARG A 106 -2.28 -8.58 13.35
CA ARG A 106 -2.26 -9.37 14.59
C ARG A 106 -1.27 -10.54 14.56
N GLN A 107 -0.76 -10.90 13.39
CA GLN A 107 0.19 -11.99 13.24
C GLN A 107 1.60 -11.54 13.67
N PRO A 108 2.40 -12.40 14.31
CA PRO A 108 3.72 -12.02 14.85
C PRO A 108 4.66 -11.42 13.81
N PHE A 109 4.67 -11.92 12.58
CA PHE A 109 5.55 -11.46 11.52
C PHE A 109 5.28 -10.00 11.11
N VAL A 110 4.09 -9.46 11.38
CA VAL A 110 3.74 -8.07 11.01
C VAL A 110 4.62 -7.06 11.74
N ALA A 111 4.90 -7.29 13.02
CA ALA A 111 5.74 -6.41 13.83
C ALA A 111 7.22 -6.39 13.42
N THR A 112 7.66 -7.36 12.64
CA THR A 112 9.07 -7.53 12.25
C THR A 112 9.30 -7.44 10.74
N ALA A 113 8.25 -7.51 9.92
CA ALA A 113 8.35 -7.35 8.47
C ALA A 113 9.01 -6.00 8.13
N PRO A 114 9.89 -5.94 7.12
CA PRO A 114 10.58 -4.70 6.74
C PRO A 114 9.63 -3.57 6.36
N LEU A 115 8.48 -3.91 5.77
CA LEU A 115 7.46 -2.98 5.32
C LEU A 115 6.07 -3.57 5.55
N ASN A 116 5.16 -2.75 6.07
CA ASN A 116 3.73 -3.00 5.99
C ASN A 116 3.05 -1.87 5.22
N LEU A 117 2.20 -2.22 4.28
CA LEU A 117 1.30 -1.28 3.61
C LEU A 117 -0.07 -1.36 4.27
N VAL A 118 -0.71 -0.20 4.45
CA VAL A 118 -2.12 -0.13 4.84
C VAL A 118 -2.89 0.74 3.85
N TYR A 119 -4.09 0.29 3.51
CA TYR A 119 -4.97 0.91 2.52
C TYR A 119 -6.15 1.52 3.27
N ILE A 120 -6.20 2.85 3.26
CA ILE A 120 -7.21 3.65 3.97
C ILE A 120 -8.14 4.31 2.95
N ALA A 121 -9.44 4.08 3.09
CA ALA A 121 -10.47 4.67 2.25
C ALA A 121 -10.98 5.98 2.82
N ASP A 122 -11.15 6.99 1.95
CA ASP A 122 -11.95 8.18 2.20
C ASP A 122 -13.36 7.95 1.68
N LEU A 123 -14.31 7.69 2.59
CA LEU A 123 -15.69 7.35 2.24
C LEU A 123 -16.44 8.55 1.63
N GLN A 124 -15.99 9.78 1.86
CA GLN A 124 -16.60 10.99 1.30
C GLN A 124 -16.24 11.22 -0.17
N THR A 125 -15.27 10.49 -0.72
CA THR A 125 -14.89 10.61 -2.13
C THR A 125 -16.07 10.44 -3.09
N TYR A 126 -17.07 9.65 -2.71
CA TYR A 126 -18.27 9.39 -3.52
C TYR A 126 -19.45 10.31 -3.22
N GLU A 127 -19.32 11.28 -2.30
CA GLU A 127 -20.40 12.22 -2.00
C GLU A 127 -20.80 13.03 -3.24
N GLY A 128 -22.10 13.14 -3.50
CA GLY A 128 -22.65 13.85 -4.66
C GLY A 128 -22.41 13.15 -6.01
N LYS A 129 -21.90 11.92 -6.02
CA LYS A 129 -21.62 11.18 -7.27
C LYS A 129 -22.75 10.19 -7.67
N GLY A 130 -23.88 10.21 -6.96
CA GLY A 130 -25.01 9.30 -7.25
C GLY A 130 -24.78 7.86 -6.83
N ILE A 131 -23.75 7.58 -6.02
CA ILE A 131 -23.45 6.24 -5.50
C ILE A 131 -24.24 6.04 -4.20
N PRO A 132 -25.06 4.96 -4.07
CA PRO A 132 -25.70 4.60 -2.81
C PRO A 132 -24.70 4.36 -1.70
N LYS A 133 -24.98 4.86 -0.49
CA LYS A 133 -24.05 4.76 0.66
C LYS A 133 -23.65 3.33 0.99
N GLU A 134 -24.57 2.39 0.84
CA GLU A 134 -24.34 0.96 1.06
C GLU A 134 -23.33 0.34 0.08
N ASN A 135 -23.12 0.96 -1.07
CA ASN A 135 -22.16 0.48 -2.09
C ASN A 135 -20.76 1.09 -1.95
N VAL A 136 -20.62 2.19 -1.22
CA VAL A 136 -19.34 2.93 -1.12
C VAL A 136 -18.22 2.05 -0.57
N LEU A 137 -18.48 1.33 0.53
CA LEU A 137 -17.47 0.48 1.14
C LEU A 137 -17.02 -0.67 0.21
N MET A 138 -17.96 -1.23 -0.53
CA MET A 138 -17.66 -2.28 -1.52
C MET A 138 -16.74 -1.74 -2.64
N LEU A 139 -17.03 -0.55 -3.17
CA LEU A 139 -16.19 0.07 -4.20
C LEU A 139 -14.78 0.36 -3.67
N CYS A 140 -14.67 0.90 -2.45
CA CYS A 140 -13.39 1.10 -1.80
C CYS A 140 -12.61 -0.22 -1.61
N ALA A 141 -13.31 -1.29 -1.22
CA ALA A 141 -12.68 -2.60 -1.04
C ALA A 141 -12.20 -3.20 -2.37
N MET A 142 -12.95 -3.01 -3.46
CA MET A 142 -12.54 -3.42 -4.80
C MET A 142 -11.27 -2.69 -5.26
N ASP A 143 -11.19 -1.38 -5.05
CA ASP A 143 -10.01 -0.58 -5.38
C ASP A 143 -8.79 -1.05 -4.56
N ALA A 144 -8.95 -1.18 -3.24
CA ALA A 144 -7.87 -1.64 -2.36
C ALA A 144 -7.39 -3.07 -2.73
N ALA A 145 -8.30 -3.97 -3.10
CA ALA A 145 -7.95 -5.30 -3.57
C ALA A 145 -7.13 -5.27 -4.87
N GLY A 146 -7.48 -4.38 -5.79
CA GLY A 146 -6.70 -4.16 -7.01
C GLY A 146 -5.28 -3.68 -6.71
N TYR A 147 -5.13 -2.71 -5.81
CA TYR A 147 -3.81 -2.23 -5.35
C TYR A 147 -3.00 -3.36 -4.73
N ALA A 148 -3.63 -4.12 -3.83
CA ALA A 148 -2.96 -5.21 -3.13
C ALA A 148 -2.53 -6.33 -4.07
N GLU A 149 -3.34 -6.68 -5.08
CA GLU A 149 -2.95 -7.73 -6.04
C GLU A 149 -1.82 -7.27 -6.96
N ASN A 150 -1.79 -6.00 -7.37
CA ASN A 150 -0.65 -5.45 -8.09
C ASN A 150 0.65 -5.61 -7.28
N VAL A 151 0.62 -5.36 -5.97
CA VAL A 151 1.78 -5.57 -5.08
C VAL A 151 2.15 -7.06 -5.01
N ASN A 152 1.17 -7.95 -4.86
CA ASN A 152 1.42 -9.39 -4.82
C ASN A 152 2.12 -9.89 -6.08
N LEU A 153 1.69 -9.44 -7.26
CA LEU A 153 2.29 -9.82 -8.53
C LEU A 153 3.67 -9.18 -8.72
N TYR A 154 3.80 -7.90 -8.36
CA TYR A 154 5.08 -7.21 -8.44
C TYR A 154 6.14 -7.91 -7.57
N THR A 155 5.81 -8.19 -6.32
CA THR A 155 6.73 -8.86 -5.39
C THR A 155 7.11 -10.26 -5.88
N ALA A 156 6.15 -11.04 -6.37
CA ALA A 156 6.42 -12.36 -6.95
C ALA A 156 7.36 -12.29 -8.17
N GLY A 157 7.20 -11.27 -9.01
CA GLY A 157 8.05 -11.06 -10.19
C GLY A 157 9.43 -10.49 -9.90
N HIS A 158 9.70 -10.03 -8.66
CA HIS A 158 10.96 -9.38 -8.26
C HIS A 158 11.68 -10.10 -7.11
N ALA A 159 11.37 -11.40 -6.90
CA ALA A 159 11.94 -12.20 -5.82
C ALA A 159 11.73 -11.60 -4.41
N LEU A 160 10.64 -10.85 -4.24
CA LEU A 160 10.17 -10.36 -2.96
C LEU A 160 9.00 -11.21 -2.46
N ARG A 161 8.69 -11.07 -1.19
CA ARG A 161 7.61 -11.76 -0.50
C ARG A 161 6.50 -10.80 -0.12
N SER A 162 5.25 -11.23 -0.19
CA SER A 162 4.12 -10.46 0.30
C SER A 162 2.99 -11.33 0.83
N ILE A 163 2.14 -10.72 1.64
CA ILE A 163 0.86 -11.28 2.09
C ILE A 163 -0.16 -10.16 2.30
N THR A 164 -1.34 -10.34 1.74
CA THR A 164 -2.50 -9.46 1.96
C THR A 164 -3.30 -9.95 3.16
N ARG A 165 -3.77 -9.01 4.00
CA ARG A 165 -4.52 -9.30 5.22
C ARG A 165 -5.70 -8.35 5.38
N GLY A 166 -6.82 -8.86 5.90
CA GLY A 166 -8.04 -8.07 6.18
C GLY A 166 -8.13 -7.54 7.62
N SER A 167 -7.13 -7.77 8.47
CA SER A 167 -7.17 -7.38 9.88
C SER A 167 -5.99 -6.52 10.29
N ALA A 168 -6.27 -5.48 11.08
CA ALA A 168 -5.29 -4.60 11.72
C ALA A 168 -5.91 -3.97 12.97
N ALA A 169 -5.12 -3.22 13.74
CA ALA A 169 -5.62 -2.34 14.81
C ALA A 169 -6.16 -1.04 14.19
N ALA A 170 -7.34 -1.12 13.55
CA ALA A 170 -7.87 -0.05 12.70
C ALA A 170 -8.03 1.28 13.43
N ASP A 171 -8.57 1.27 14.66
CA ASP A 171 -8.79 2.50 15.44
C ASP A 171 -7.46 3.14 15.84
N GLU A 172 -6.46 2.33 16.22
CA GLU A 172 -5.11 2.80 16.52
C GLU A 172 -4.45 3.42 15.27
N LEU A 173 -4.54 2.76 14.11
CA LEU A 173 -4.02 3.29 12.85
C LEU A 173 -4.65 4.63 12.50
N LEU A 174 -5.98 4.75 12.53
CA LEU A 174 -6.66 6.01 12.24
C LEU A 174 -6.26 7.12 13.22
N SER A 175 -6.09 6.80 14.51
CA SER A 175 -5.60 7.74 15.51
C SER A 175 -4.17 8.21 15.20
N LEU A 176 -3.24 7.30 14.93
CA LEU A 176 -1.86 7.61 14.54
C LEU A 176 -1.80 8.49 13.29
N LEU A 177 -2.68 8.24 12.33
CA LEU A 177 -2.79 9.00 11.09
C LEU A 177 -3.57 10.31 11.25
N ARG A 178 -4.16 10.56 12.43
CA ARG A 178 -5.04 11.72 12.73
C ARG A 178 -6.23 11.83 11.76
N LEU A 179 -6.82 10.68 11.43
CA LEU A 179 -7.96 10.57 10.52
C LEU A 179 -9.26 10.34 11.30
N ASP A 180 -10.32 11.04 10.91
CA ASP A 180 -11.64 10.92 11.49
C ASP A 180 -12.28 9.55 11.13
N PRO A 181 -12.58 8.67 12.11
CA PRO A 181 -13.19 7.36 11.84
C PRO A 181 -14.62 7.44 11.28
N ALA A 182 -15.28 8.58 11.33
CA ALA A 182 -16.56 8.80 10.66
C ALA A 182 -16.41 8.93 9.14
N ARG A 183 -15.26 9.38 8.66
CA ARG A 183 -14.94 9.59 7.24
C ARG A 183 -14.04 8.51 6.66
N TYR A 184 -13.03 8.07 7.41
CA TYR A 184 -11.99 7.17 6.91
C TYR A 184 -12.18 5.74 7.41
N ARG A 185 -11.77 4.76 6.60
CA ARG A 185 -11.90 3.33 6.90
C ARG A 185 -10.63 2.58 6.51
N PHE A 186 -10.12 1.78 7.45
CA PHE A 186 -9.14 0.74 7.11
C PHE A 186 -9.80 -0.34 6.25
N ILE A 187 -9.17 -0.71 5.14
CA ILE A 187 -9.68 -1.74 4.23
C ILE A 187 -8.81 -2.99 4.27
N LEU A 188 -7.53 -2.86 3.92
CA LEU A 188 -6.57 -3.97 3.82
C LEU A 188 -5.21 -3.56 4.34
N ALA A 189 -4.40 -4.56 4.70
CA ALA A 189 -2.97 -4.43 4.95
C ALA A 189 -2.17 -5.47 4.18
N GLN A 190 -0.90 -5.18 3.90
CA GLN A 190 0.05 -6.12 3.34
C GLN A 190 1.38 -6.03 4.08
N SER A 191 2.02 -7.18 4.34
CA SER A 191 3.43 -7.22 4.70
C SER A 191 4.26 -7.51 3.45
N VAL A 192 5.40 -6.83 3.32
CA VAL A 192 6.33 -6.97 2.19
C VAL A 192 7.75 -7.06 2.73
N GLY A 193 8.57 -7.94 2.14
CA GLY A 193 9.98 -8.12 2.50
C GLY A 193 10.70 -9.12 1.61
N LYS A 194 11.84 -9.62 2.10
CA LYS A 194 12.66 -10.65 1.43
C LYS A 194 12.58 -11.98 2.14
#